data_24def2a02667546cc5f74e8f6b185dfd
#
_entry.id   24def2a02667546cc5f74e8f6b185dfd
#
_cell.length_a   1.000
_cell.length_b   1.000
_cell.length_c   1.000
_cell.angle_alpha   90.00
_cell.angle_beta   90.00
_cell.angle_gamma   90.00
#
_symmetry.space_group_name_H-M   'P 1'
#
loop_
_entity.id
_entity.type
_entity.pdbx_description
1 polymer ?
#
loop_
_entity_poly.entity_id
_entity_poly.type
_entity_poly.pdbx_seq_one_letter_code
_entity_poly.pdbx_strand_id
1 'polypeptide(L)'
;SASGQIDAGILINISNENIKELMSFVKNKEFTNVRKWIVNNLDNDSTRIFRTIYDSLYETIDHSTIPHAVVILGDYQYKSAFVADQEINLLACMTELMSQVKFK
;
A
#
# COMPACT_ATOMS: atom_id res chain seq x y z
N SER A 1 -5.30 27.88 14.91
CA SER A 1 -6.38 27.45 14.83
C SER A 1 -6.55 26.13 14.42
N ALA A 2 -7.56 25.86 14.43
CA ALA A 2 -7.88 24.58 14.03
C ALA A 2 -7.10 24.17 12.84
N SER A 3 -6.74 25.09 12.06
CA SER A 3 -6.04 24.72 10.84
C SER A 3 -4.64 24.25 11.10
N GLY A 4 -4.01 24.74 12.13
CA GLY A 4 -2.63 24.37 12.32
C GLY A 4 -2.45 22.92 12.62
N GLN A 5 -3.27 22.36 13.46
CA GLN A 5 -3.07 20.97 13.79
C GLN A 5 -3.45 20.07 12.65
N ILE A 6 -4.29 20.54 11.78
CA ILE A 6 -4.63 19.74 10.62
C ILE A 6 -3.40 19.54 9.77
N ASP A 7 -2.59 20.57 9.62
CA ASP A 7 -1.40 20.43 8.80
C ASP A 7 -0.46 19.37 9.34
N ALA A 8 -0.28 19.34 10.64
CA ALA A 8 0.61 18.37 11.22
C ALA A 8 0.11 16.95 10.97
N GLY A 9 -1.18 16.76 11.09
CA GLY A 9 -1.74 15.44 10.83
C GLY A 9 -1.59 15.04 9.38
N ILE A 10 -1.78 15.98 8.48
CA ILE A 10 -1.72 15.67 7.07
C ILE A 10 -0.33 15.22 6.65
N LEU A 11 0.70 15.81 7.24
CA LEU A 11 2.06 15.52 6.83
C LEU A 11 2.44 14.06 7.02
N ILE A 12 1.82 13.38 7.96
CA ILE A 12 2.21 12.00 8.25
C ILE A 12 1.16 10.99 7.81
N ASN A 13 0.06 11.44 7.24
CA ASN A 13 -1.00 10.53 6.83
C ASN A 13 -0.93 10.26 5.33
N ILE A 14 -1.16 8.99 4.98
CA ILE A 14 -1.30 8.60 3.59
C ILE A 14 -2.74 8.85 3.19
N SER A 15 -2.95 9.66 2.17
CA SER A 15 -4.30 9.99 1.73
C SER A 15 -4.87 8.85 0.88
N ASN A 16 -6.19 8.84 0.77
CA ASN A 16 -6.84 7.87 -0.11
C ASN A 16 -6.39 8.03 -1.55
N GLU A 17 -6.12 9.26 -1.95
CA GLU A 17 -5.67 9.51 -3.31
C GLU A 17 -4.29 8.93 -3.57
N ASN A 18 -3.40 9.03 -2.58
CA ASN A 18 -2.09 8.42 -2.71
C ASN A 18 -2.19 6.91 -2.88
N ILE A 19 -3.06 6.28 -2.12
CA ILE A 19 -3.25 4.84 -2.23
C ILE A 19 -3.88 4.47 -3.55
N LYS A 20 -4.83 5.25 -4.04
CA LYS A 20 -5.43 4.98 -5.34
C LYS A 20 -4.40 5.06 -6.45
N GLU A 21 -3.48 6.01 -6.34
CA GLU A 21 -2.39 6.11 -7.30
C GLU A 21 -1.53 4.86 -7.28
N LEU A 22 -1.15 4.42 -6.08
CA LEU A 22 -0.37 3.18 -5.95
C LEU A 22 -1.11 2.00 -6.57
N MET A 23 -2.39 1.85 -6.23
CA MET A 23 -3.15 0.71 -6.73
C MET A 23 -3.32 0.77 -8.24
N SER A 24 -3.39 1.98 -8.81
CA SER A 24 -3.41 2.13 -10.27
C SER A 24 -2.13 1.63 -10.89
N PHE A 25 -0.99 1.99 -10.31
CA PHE A 25 0.30 1.49 -10.80
C PHE A 25 0.38 -0.03 -10.71
N VAL A 26 -0.12 -0.59 -9.61
CA VAL A 26 -0.13 -2.05 -9.43
C VAL A 26 -1.04 -2.71 -10.46
N LYS A 27 -2.21 -2.13 -10.68
CA LYS A 27 -3.16 -2.67 -11.67
C LYS A 27 -2.54 -2.72 -13.06
N ASN A 28 -1.82 -1.66 -13.42
CA ASN A 28 -1.23 -1.56 -14.74
C ASN A 28 0.15 -2.21 -14.82
N LYS A 29 0.59 -2.82 -13.72
CA LYS A 29 1.87 -3.51 -13.63
C LYS A 29 3.04 -2.58 -13.94
N GLU A 30 2.94 -1.35 -13.48
CA GLU A 30 3.98 -0.35 -13.66
C GLU A 30 5.00 -0.44 -12.54
N PHE A 31 5.84 -1.46 -12.60
CA PHE A 31 6.76 -1.80 -11.51
C PHE A 31 7.62 -0.62 -11.08
N THR A 32 8.17 0.12 -12.03
CA THR A 32 9.04 1.25 -11.71
C THR A 32 8.28 2.32 -10.93
N ASN A 33 7.05 2.60 -11.31
CA ASN A 33 6.24 3.59 -10.62
C ASN A 33 5.84 3.12 -9.23
N VAL A 34 5.57 1.82 -9.09
CA VAL A 34 5.29 1.25 -7.77
C VAL A 34 6.49 1.44 -6.85
N ARG A 35 7.69 1.16 -7.36
CA ARG A 35 8.90 1.33 -6.57
C ARG A 35 9.09 2.79 -6.16
N LYS A 36 8.89 3.70 -7.09
CA LYS A 36 9.02 5.14 -6.79
C LYS A 36 8.03 5.57 -5.71
N TRP A 37 6.80 5.09 -5.80
CA TRP A 37 5.80 5.41 -4.80
C TRP A 37 6.25 4.93 -3.41
N ILE A 38 6.75 3.72 -3.33
CA ILE A 38 7.20 3.14 -2.08
C ILE A 38 8.34 3.97 -1.49
N VAL A 39 9.34 4.30 -2.31
CA VAL A 39 10.48 5.10 -1.84
C VAL A 39 10.02 6.44 -1.29
N ASN A 40 9.07 7.07 -1.97
CA ASN A 40 8.58 8.38 -1.56
C ASN A 40 7.74 8.32 -0.28
N ASN A 41 7.28 7.14 0.10
CA ASN A 41 6.40 6.99 1.26
C ASN A 41 7.01 6.15 2.38
N LEU A 42 8.30 5.86 2.32
CA LEU A 42 8.96 5.05 3.36
C LEU A 42 8.99 5.73 4.72
N ASP A 43 8.80 7.04 4.77
CA ASP A 43 8.74 7.76 6.03
C ASP A 43 7.49 7.40 6.82
N ASN A 44 6.50 6.82 6.17
CA ASN A 44 5.28 6.41 6.84
C ASN A 44 5.48 5.05 7.50
N ASP A 45 4.75 4.83 8.59
CA ASP A 45 4.76 3.54 9.25
C ASP A 45 4.25 2.49 8.28
N SER A 46 5.00 1.39 8.12
CA SER A 46 4.60 0.34 7.18
C SER A 46 3.26 -0.28 7.57
N THR A 47 2.96 -0.38 8.86
CA THR A 47 1.67 -0.88 9.31
C THR A 47 0.54 -0.02 8.76
N ARG A 48 0.73 1.28 8.77
CA ARG A 48 -0.28 2.20 8.24
C ARG A 48 -0.43 2.03 6.73
N ILE A 49 0.66 1.81 6.03
CA ILE A 49 0.60 1.58 4.58
C ILE A 49 -0.22 0.33 4.29
N PHE A 50 0.08 -0.77 4.96
CA PHE A 50 -0.67 -2.01 4.78
C PHE A 50 -2.14 -1.83 5.12
N ARG A 51 -2.44 -1.13 6.20
CA ARG A 51 -3.84 -0.91 6.61
C ARG A 51 -4.60 -0.09 5.58
N THR A 52 -3.95 0.94 5.03
CA THR A 52 -4.62 1.80 4.06
C THR A 52 -4.88 1.03 2.76
N ILE A 53 -3.92 0.18 2.36
CA ILE A 53 -4.13 -0.67 1.19
C ILE A 53 -5.31 -1.61 1.45
N TYR A 54 -5.35 -2.23 2.61
CA TYR A 54 -6.44 -3.12 2.98
C TYR A 54 -7.79 -2.40 2.90
N ASP A 55 -7.86 -1.18 3.41
CA ASP A 55 -9.11 -0.42 3.38
C ASP A 55 -9.55 -0.08 1.96
N SER A 56 -8.62 -0.06 1.00
CA SER A 56 -8.94 0.29 -0.39
C SER A 56 -9.35 -0.91 -1.24
N LEU A 57 -9.23 -2.13 -0.73
CA LEU A 57 -9.38 -3.32 -1.56
C LEU A 57 -10.75 -3.41 -2.22
N TYR A 58 -11.81 -3.07 -1.49
CA TYR A 58 -13.16 -3.18 -2.06
C TYR A 58 -13.37 -2.27 -3.25
N GLU A 59 -12.61 -1.18 -3.33
CA GLU A 59 -12.73 -0.23 -4.43
C GLU A 59 -11.80 -0.55 -5.58
N THR A 60 -10.70 -1.25 -5.31
CA THR A 60 -9.63 -1.35 -6.30
C THR A 60 -9.48 -2.73 -6.93
N ILE A 61 -9.90 -3.79 -6.26
CA ILE A 61 -9.74 -5.12 -6.82
C ILE A 61 -11.07 -5.83 -6.95
N ASP A 62 -11.09 -6.89 -7.76
CA ASP A 62 -12.26 -7.71 -7.92
C ASP A 62 -12.57 -8.44 -6.61
N HIS A 63 -13.83 -8.43 -6.21
CA HIS A 63 -14.23 -8.99 -4.92
C HIS A 63 -13.85 -10.46 -4.75
N SER A 64 -13.80 -11.21 -5.85
CA SER A 64 -13.46 -12.63 -5.78
C SER A 64 -12.02 -12.84 -5.33
N THR A 65 -11.14 -11.84 -5.49
CA THR A 65 -9.74 -11.98 -5.10
C THR A 65 -9.40 -11.24 -3.80
N ILE A 66 -10.38 -10.63 -3.15
CA ILE A 66 -10.13 -9.95 -1.88
C ILE A 66 -9.55 -10.88 -0.81
N PRO A 67 -10.11 -12.09 -0.61
CA PRO A 67 -9.52 -12.98 0.40
C PRO A 67 -8.06 -13.28 0.14
N HIS A 68 -7.68 -13.47 -1.12
CA HIS A 68 -6.29 -13.73 -1.47
C HIS A 68 -5.42 -12.51 -1.13
N ALA A 69 -5.92 -11.32 -1.46
CA ALA A 69 -5.18 -10.09 -1.15
C ALA A 69 -4.99 -9.93 0.36
N VAL A 70 -6.00 -10.27 1.15
CA VAL A 70 -5.90 -10.19 2.60
C VAL A 70 -4.79 -11.09 3.13
N VAL A 71 -4.70 -12.31 2.60
CA VAL A 71 -3.64 -13.24 3.00
C VAL A 71 -2.27 -12.66 2.66
N ILE A 72 -2.13 -12.10 1.46
CA ILE A 72 -0.86 -11.50 1.04
C ILE A 72 -0.49 -10.33 1.96
N LEU A 73 -1.42 -9.42 2.20
CA LEU A 73 -1.16 -8.27 3.05
C LEU A 73 -0.80 -8.68 4.47
N GLY A 74 -1.53 -9.65 5.01
CA GLY A 74 -1.26 -10.11 6.36
C GLY A 74 0.12 -10.73 6.50
N ASP A 75 0.52 -11.51 5.50
CA ASP A 75 1.84 -12.14 5.51
C ASP A 75 2.94 -11.10 5.50
N TYR A 76 2.85 -10.11 4.62
CA TYR A 76 3.89 -9.10 4.52
C TYR A 76 3.86 -8.13 5.69
N GLN A 77 2.68 -7.84 6.24
CA GLN A 77 2.60 -7.04 7.44
C GLN A 77 3.32 -7.72 8.61
N TYR A 78 3.12 -9.02 8.75
CA TYR A 78 3.83 -9.77 9.77
C TYR A 78 5.33 -9.69 9.55
N LYS A 79 5.78 -9.89 8.31
CA LYS A 79 7.19 -9.84 7.98
C LYS A 79 7.79 -8.46 8.23
N SER A 80 7.00 -7.40 8.13
CA SER A 80 7.52 -6.05 8.28
C SER A 80 8.14 -5.82 9.65
N ALA A 81 7.78 -6.61 10.65
CA ALA A 81 8.36 -6.51 11.97
C ALA A 81 9.79 -7.06 12.03
N PHE A 82 10.19 -7.83 11.04
CA PHE A 82 11.46 -8.55 11.07
C PHE A 82 12.41 -8.20 9.94
N VAL A 83 11.91 -7.57 8.87
CA VAL A 83 12.76 -7.33 7.71
C VAL A 83 13.71 -6.17 7.97
N ALA A 84 14.89 -6.26 7.38
CA ALA A 84 15.87 -5.19 7.48
C ALA A 84 15.53 -4.04 6.53
N ASP A 85 14.91 -4.34 5.40
CA ASP A 85 14.64 -3.33 4.38
C ASP A 85 13.17 -3.29 4.04
N GLN A 86 12.50 -2.23 4.49
CA GLN A 86 11.05 -2.09 4.28
C GLN A 86 10.71 -1.86 2.82
N GLU A 87 11.60 -1.23 2.07
CA GLU A 87 11.34 -1.00 0.65
C GLU A 87 11.18 -2.33 -0.09
N ILE A 88 12.11 -3.25 0.15
CA ILE A 88 12.07 -4.56 -0.50
C ILE A 88 10.81 -5.31 -0.08
N ASN A 89 10.48 -5.26 1.19
CA ASN A 89 9.30 -5.97 1.70
C ASN A 89 8.01 -5.43 1.06
N LEU A 90 7.85 -4.12 1.01
CA LEU A 90 6.68 -3.51 0.42
C LEU A 90 6.61 -3.78 -1.08
N LEU A 91 7.76 -3.68 -1.75
CA LEU A 91 7.79 -3.92 -3.19
C LEU A 91 7.45 -5.37 -3.51
N ALA A 92 7.94 -6.31 -2.71
CA ALA A 92 7.61 -7.71 -2.90
C ALA A 92 6.10 -7.94 -2.71
N CYS A 93 5.51 -7.27 -1.72
CA CYS A 93 4.08 -7.36 -1.50
C CYS A 93 3.30 -6.86 -2.71
N MET A 94 3.67 -5.70 -3.23
CA MET A 94 2.99 -5.14 -4.40
C MET A 94 3.16 -6.02 -5.62
N THR A 95 4.36 -6.59 -5.79
CA THR A 95 4.63 -7.48 -6.91
C THR A 95 3.76 -8.74 -6.84
N GLU A 96 3.59 -9.28 -5.65
CA GLU A 96 2.74 -10.44 -5.48
C GLU A 96 1.28 -10.09 -5.77
N LEU A 97 0.82 -8.93 -5.33
CA LEU A 97 -0.53 -8.48 -5.67
C LEU A 97 -0.70 -8.34 -7.17
N MET A 98 0.31 -7.82 -7.87
CA MET A 98 0.25 -7.71 -9.33
C MET A 98 -0.04 -9.04 -10.00
N SER A 99 0.53 -10.11 -9.47
CA SER A 99 0.46 -11.41 -10.14
C SER A 99 -0.70 -12.27 -9.65
N GLN A 100 -1.20 -12.03 -8.44
CA GLN A 100 -2.13 -12.95 -7.81
C GLN A 100 -3.56 -12.44 -7.72
N VAL A 101 -3.80 -11.13 -7.79
CA VAL A 101 -5.14 -10.60 -7.65
C VAL A 101 -5.60 -9.96 -8.94
N LYS A 102 -6.93 -9.89 -9.08
CA LYS A 102 -7.54 -9.23 -10.23
C LYS A 102 -7.98 -7.84 -9.81
N PHE A 103 -7.70 -6.87 -10.65
CA PHE A 103 -8.11 -5.49 -10.39
C PHE A 103 -9.37 -5.15 -11.17
N LYS A 104 -10.13 -4.22 -10.61
CA LYS A 104 -11.33 -3.74 -11.30
C LYS A 104 -11.03 -2.98 -12.56
#